data_64d50059501ca21d2994129f79aa2081
#
_entry.id   64d50059501ca21d2994129f79aa2081
#
_cell.length_a   1.000
_cell.length_b   1.000
_cell.length_c   1.000
_cell.angle_alpha   90.00
_cell.angle_beta   90.00
_cell.angle_gamma   90.00
#
_symmetry.space_group_name_H-M   'P 1'
#
loop_
_entity.id
_entity.type
_entity.pdbx_description
1 polymer ?
#
loop_
_entity_poly.entity_id
_entity_poly.type
_entity_poly.pdbx_seq_one_letter_code
_entity_poly.pdbx_strand_id
1 'polypeptide(L)'
;MLVLQFDGRKLNYPFALLNPRPSLSDYLVRSYKDESHDQAIGYELKSGKRGILTLDQLRSYFREPSNLKQQVLLELTFAAMEGLDETELSGHQIVRRLHTSASQLCRIMDPHNVHKSVDGLLALLEVLGYDVEVTTRPKIT
;
A
#
# COMPACT_ATOMS: atom_id res chain seq x y z
N MET A 1 -5.57 -2.68 -3.26
CA MET A 1 -4.77 -3.12 -2.10
C MET A 1 -5.69 -3.47 -0.95
N LEU A 2 -5.38 -4.52 -0.23
CA LEU A 2 -6.12 -4.91 0.95
C LEU A 2 -5.55 -4.20 2.18
N VAL A 3 -6.38 -3.44 2.88
CA VAL A 3 -6.01 -2.77 4.13
C VAL A 3 -6.48 -3.65 5.29
N LEU A 4 -5.55 -4.04 6.13
CA LEU A 4 -5.79 -4.95 7.24
C LEU A 4 -5.50 -4.25 8.57
N GLN A 5 -6.27 -4.59 9.59
CA GLN A 5 -5.97 -4.18 10.95
C GLN A 5 -5.40 -5.38 11.70
N PHE A 6 -4.16 -5.28 12.13
CA PHE A 6 -3.44 -6.34 12.80
C PHE A 6 -2.61 -5.74 13.95
N ASP A 7 -2.78 -6.28 15.15
CA ASP A 7 -2.13 -5.78 16.37
C ASP A 7 -2.29 -4.26 16.58
N GLY A 8 -3.49 -3.74 16.30
CA GLY A 8 -3.80 -2.33 16.43
C GLY A 8 -3.23 -1.43 15.34
N ARG A 9 -2.59 -2.00 14.32
CA ARG A 9 -2.02 -1.27 13.19
C ARG A 9 -2.83 -1.51 11.92
N LYS A 10 -2.88 -0.49 11.06
CA LYS A 10 -3.34 -0.66 9.68
C LYS A 10 -2.17 -1.10 8.83
N LEU A 11 -2.31 -2.23 8.16
CA LEU A 11 -1.29 -2.81 7.30
C LEU A 11 -1.85 -2.95 5.90
N ASN A 12 -1.00 -2.72 4.91
CA ASN A 12 -1.36 -2.82 3.50
C ASN A 12 -0.79 -4.11 2.92
N TYR A 13 -1.67 -4.93 2.37
CA TYR A 13 -1.29 -6.19 1.74
C TYR A 13 -1.51 -6.10 0.23
N PRO A 14 -0.48 -6.38 -0.61
CA PRO A 14 -0.61 -6.21 -2.06
C PRO A 14 -1.58 -7.20 -2.67
N PHE A 15 -2.45 -6.73 -3.55
CA PHE A 15 -3.34 -7.59 -4.33
C PHE A 15 -2.57 -8.59 -5.21
N ALA A 16 -1.35 -8.24 -5.61
CA ALA A 16 -0.52 -9.09 -6.43
C ALA A 16 -0.18 -10.44 -5.77
N LEU A 17 -0.20 -10.50 -4.43
CA LEU A 17 0.07 -11.70 -3.66
C LEU A 17 -1.19 -12.51 -3.36
N LEU A 18 -2.36 -12.03 -3.70
CA LEU A 18 -3.61 -12.75 -3.53
C LEU A 18 -3.80 -13.75 -4.68
N ASN A 19 -4.36 -14.92 -4.37
CA ASN A 19 -4.72 -15.93 -5.34
C ASN A 19 -6.14 -16.46 -5.01
N PRO A 20 -7.18 -16.17 -5.81
CA PRO A 20 -7.14 -15.45 -7.08
C PRO A 20 -6.79 -13.96 -6.93
N ARG A 21 -6.10 -13.45 -7.96
CA ARG A 21 -5.62 -12.06 -7.97
C ARG A 21 -6.71 -11.11 -8.46
N PRO A 22 -7.03 -10.05 -7.70
CA PRO A 22 -7.93 -9.01 -8.18
C PRO A 22 -7.36 -8.25 -9.38
N SER A 23 -8.24 -7.78 -10.27
CA SER A 23 -7.88 -6.98 -11.44
C SER A 23 -8.92 -5.88 -11.64
N LEU A 24 -8.68 -4.98 -12.60
CA LEU A 24 -9.63 -3.93 -12.94
C LEU A 24 -10.96 -4.48 -13.47
N SER A 25 -10.91 -5.62 -14.16
CA SER A 25 -12.11 -6.29 -14.71
C SER A 25 -12.74 -7.26 -13.72
N ASP A 26 -11.98 -7.71 -12.74
CA ASP A 26 -12.42 -8.66 -11.72
C ASP A 26 -11.96 -8.19 -10.35
N TYR A 27 -12.57 -7.12 -9.87
CA TYR A 27 -12.16 -6.44 -8.66
C TYR A 27 -12.70 -7.14 -7.40
N LEU A 28 -12.08 -6.84 -6.27
CA LEU A 28 -12.51 -7.34 -4.96
C LEU A 28 -13.79 -6.63 -4.55
N VAL A 29 -14.86 -7.41 -4.31
CA VAL A 29 -16.17 -6.88 -3.93
C VAL A 29 -16.42 -6.92 -2.43
N ARG A 30 -15.85 -7.88 -1.73
CA ARG A 30 -15.96 -7.97 -0.28
C ARG A 30 -14.83 -8.78 0.34
N SER A 31 -14.56 -8.50 1.60
CA SER A 31 -13.72 -9.30 2.47
C SER A 31 -14.49 -9.62 3.75
N TYR A 32 -14.21 -10.76 4.34
CA TYR A 32 -14.92 -11.23 5.52
C TYR A 32 -13.98 -12.10 6.35
N LYS A 33 -14.32 -12.24 7.64
CA LYS A 33 -13.63 -13.18 8.50
C LYS A 33 -14.08 -14.59 8.12
N ASP A 34 -13.14 -15.48 7.80
CA ASP A 34 -13.45 -16.85 7.43
C ASP A 34 -13.61 -17.69 8.70
N GLU A 35 -14.84 -18.14 8.97
CA GLU A 35 -15.14 -18.94 10.15
C GLU A 35 -14.70 -20.40 10.01
N SER A 36 -14.52 -20.88 8.77
CA SER A 36 -14.08 -22.26 8.51
C SER A 36 -12.58 -22.45 8.75
N HIS A 37 -11.81 -21.36 8.73
CA HIS A 37 -10.38 -21.35 8.99
C HIS A 37 -10.08 -20.38 10.12
N ASP A 38 -9.40 -20.86 11.13
CA ASP A 38 -9.05 -20.03 12.27
C ASP A 38 -8.13 -18.90 11.85
N GLN A 39 -8.50 -17.66 12.17
CA GLN A 39 -7.71 -16.46 11.89
C GLN A 39 -7.38 -16.25 10.41
N ALA A 40 -8.30 -16.55 9.52
CA ALA A 40 -8.16 -16.29 8.10
C ALA A 40 -9.14 -15.21 7.64
N ILE A 41 -8.77 -14.54 6.56
CA ILE A 41 -9.62 -13.55 5.88
C ILE A 41 -10.03 -14.14 4.54
N GLY A 42 -11.34 -14.25 4.33
CA GLY A 42 -11.89 -14.60 3.03
C GLY A 42 -12.15 -13.35 2.20
N TYR A 43 -12.07 -13.48 0.89
CA TYR A 43 -12.44 -12.40 -0.03
C TYR A 43 -13.11 -12.97 -1.28
N GLU A 44 -13.90 -12.14 -1.93
CA GLU A 44 -14.65 -12.50 -3.14
C GLU A 44 -14.44 -11.45 -4.21
N LEU A 45 -14.21 -11.92 -5.45
CA LEU A 45 -14.08 -11.06 -6.61
C LEU A 45 -15.43 -10.94 -7.31
N LYS A 46 -15.55 -9.95 -8.19
CA LYS A 46 -16.77 -9.70 -8.96
C LYS A 46 -17.25 -10.92 -9.74
N SER A 47 -16.33 -11.74 -10.24
CA SER A 47 -16.64 -12.97 -10.97
C SER A 47 -17.24 -14.08 -10.11
N GLY A 48 -17.23 -13.93 -8.78
CA GLY A 48 -17.61 -14.96 -7.84
C GLY A 48 -16.46 -15.83 -7.37
N LYS A 49 -15.26 -15.66 -7.90
CA LYS A 49 -14.07 -16.35 -7.40
C LYS A 49 -13.78 -15.93 -5.97
N ARG A 50 -13.40 -16.89 -5.14
CA ARG A 50 -13.12 -16.67 -3.72
C ARG A 50 -11.69 -17.09 -3.38
N GLY A 51 -11.09 -16.38 -2.43
CA GLY A 51 -9.78 -16.70 -1.92
C GLY A 51 -9.74 -16.56 -0.40
N ILE A 52 -8.67 -17.08 0.17
CA ILE A 52 -8.41 -17.04 1.61
C ILE A 52 -7.00 -16.54 1.83
N LEU A 53 -6.85 -15.59 2.77
CA LEU A 53 -5.57 -15.09 3.23
C LEU A 53 -5.40 -15.53 4.68
N THR A 54 -4.43 -16.40 4.92
CA THR A 54 -4.18 -16.94 6.27
C THR A 54 -3.31 -16.01 7.11
N LEU A 55 -3.41 -16.15 8.42
CA LEU A 55 -2.57 -15.40 9.35
C LEU A 55 -1.08 -15.71 9.14
N ASP A 56 -0.73 -16.95 8.83
CA ASP A 56 0.65 -17.34 8.55
C ASP A 56 1.21 -16.65 7.31
N GLN A 57 0.40 -16.52 6.26
CA GLN A 57 0.78 -15.76 5.07
C GLN A 57 1.03 -14.29 5.39
N LEU A 58 0.18 -13.68 6.20
CA LEU A 58 0.34 -12.30 6.65
C LEU A 58 1.60 -12.14 7.49
N ARG A 59 1.83 -13.00 8.47
CA ARG A 59 3.01 -12.96 9.33
C ARG A 59 4.29 -13.13 8.53
N SER A 60 4.33 -14.07 7.60
CA SER A 60 5.47 -14.27 6.70
C SER A 60 5.78 -13.03 5.91
N TYR A 61 4.77 -12.44 5.30
CA TYR A 61 4.93 -11.23 4.52
C TYR A 61 5.51 -10.08 5.35
N PHE A 62 4.97 -9.85 6.54
CA PHE A 62 5.38 -8.71 7.38
C PHE A 62 6.69 -8.94 8.15
N ARG A 63 7.20 -10.16 8.21
CA ARG A 63 8.49 -10.47 8.84
C ARG A 63 9.68 -10.30 7.91
N GLU A 64 9.48 -10.46 6.62
CA GLU A 64 10.56 -10.33 5.64
C GLU A 64 11.01 -8.87 5.49
N PRO A 65 12.31 -8.57 5.67
CA PRO A 65 12.79 -7.19 5.52
C PRO A 65 12.52 -6.58 4.15
N SER A 66 12.58 -7.38 3.09
CA SER A 66 12.25 -6.92 1.73
C SER A 66 10.79 -6.50 1.61
N ASN A 67 9.89 -7.20 2.29
CA ASN A 67 8.46 -6.88 2.31
C ASN A 67 8.19 -5.64 3.15
N LEU A 68 8.96 -5.40 4.20
CA LEU A 68 8.87 -4.17 4.98
C LEU A 68 9.17 -2.94 4.11
N LYS A 69 10.18 -3.02 3.26
CA LYS A 69 10.48 -1.96 2.30
C LYS A 69 9.27 -1.68 1.39
N GLN A 70 8.66 -2.73 0.84
CA GLN A 70 7.46 -2.60 0.01
C GLN A 70 6.31 -1.96 0.78
N GLN A 71 6.09 -2.35 2.02
CA GLN A 71 5.07 -1.74 2.88
C GLN A 71 5.31 -0.26 3.08
N VAL A 72 6.53 0.15 3.40
CA VAL A 72 6.88 1.56 3.57
C VAL A 72 6.60 2.34 2.28
N LEU A 73 7.03 1.81 1.13
CA LEU A 73 6.76 2.44 -0.17
C LEU A 73 5.26 2.59 -0.43
N LEU A 74 4.48 1.59 -0.09
CA LEU A 74 3.03 1.62 -0.28
C LEU A 74 2.34 2.62 0.64
N GLU A 75 2.69 2.64 1.92
CA GLU A 75 2.12 3.61 2.86
C GLU A 75 2.43 5.05 2.45
N LEU A 76 3.68 5.31 2.06
CA LEU A 76 4.08 6.62 1.58
C LEU A 76 3.35 6.98 0.27
N THR A 77 3.18 6.03 -0.63
CA THR A 77 2.44 6.25 -1.89
C THR A 77 0.99 6.60 -1.63
N PHE A 78 0.32 5.90 -0.72
CA PHE A 78 -1.08 6.20 -0.40
C PHE A 78 -1.23 7.55 0.29
N ALA A 79 -0.33 7.90 1.19
CA ALA A 79 -0.32 9.22 1.79
C ALA A 79 -0.16 10.32 0.72
N ALA A 80 0.74 10.10 -0.25
CA ALA A 80 0.94 11.01 -1.36
C ALA A 80 -0.29 11.10 -2.26
N MET A 81 -0.97 10.01 -2.52
CA MET A 81 -2.22 10.00 -3.30
C MET A 81 -3.32 10.82 -2.60
N GLU A 82 -3.50 10.64 -1.30
CA GLU A 82 -4.43 11.46 -0.51
C GLU A 82 -4.05 12.94 -0.58
N GLY A 83 -2.77 13.25 -0.42
CA GLY A 83 -2.26 14.61 -0.49
C GLY A 83 -2.49 15.26 -1.84
N LEU A 84 -2.39 14.50 -2.93
CA LEU A 84 -2.68 14.99 -4.28
C LEU A 84 -4.17 15.31 -4.46
N ASP A 85 -5.04 14.51 -3.88
CA ASP A 85 -6.49 14.76 -3.95
C ASP A 85 -6.91 16.00 -3.16
N GLU A 86 -6.19 16.32 -2.10
CA GLU A 86 -6.51 17.44 -1.21
C GLU A 86 -5.74 18.73 -1.52
N THR A 87 -4.64 18.64 -2.28
CA THR A 87 -3.79 19.81 -2.54
C THR A 87 -4.43 20.80 -3.50
N GLU A 88 -4.17 22.09 -3.27
CA GLU A 88 -4.52 23.15 -4.20
C GLU A 88 -3.48 23.34 -5.31
N LEU A 89 -2.31 22.69 -5.19
CA LEU A 89 -1.26 22.75 -6.19
C LEU A 89 -1.68 21.99 -7.45
N SER A 90 -1.38 22.57 -8.62
CA SER A 90 -1.52 21.86 -9.89
C SER A 90 -0.41 20.83 -10.05
N GLY A 91 -0.65 19.81 -10.89
CA GLY A 91 0.39 18.84 -11.24
C GLY A 91 1.64 19.50 -11.78
N HIS A 92 1.48 20.59 -12.52
CA HIS A 92 2.59 21.37 -13.09
C HIS A 92 3.45 22.03 -12.00
N GLN A 93 2.79 22.59 -10.98
CA GLN A 93 3.49 23.18 -9.83
C GLN A 93 4.24 22.14 -9.02
N ILE A 94 3.66 20.97 -8.82
CA ILE A 94 4.29 19.84 -8.10
C ILE A 94 5.54 19.38 -8.85
N VAL A 95 5.43 19.15 -10.15
CA VAL A 95 6.55 18.74 -11.02
C VAL A 95 7.68 19.76 -10.96
N ARG A 96 7.34 21.05 -11.01
CA ARG A 96 8.32 22.12 -10.92
C ARG A 96 9.05 22.12 -9.56
N ARG A 97 8.31 21.99 -8.45
CA ARG A 97 8.91 21.99 -7.11
C ARG A 97 9.78 20.77 -6.85
N LEU A 98 9.42 19.64 -7.46
CA LEU A 98 10.21 18.41 -7.36
C LEU A 98 11.40 18.36 -8.31
N HIS A 99 11.53 19.33 -9.24
CA HIS A 99 12.55 19.31 -10.30
C HIS A 99 12.52 18.00 -11.09
N THR A 100 11.34 17.55 -11.46
CA THR A 100 11.12 16.28 -12.14
C THR A 100 10.23 16.45 -13.37
N SER A 101 9.77 15.35 -13.96
CA SER A 101 8.85 15.34 -15.09
C SER A 101 7.49 14.76 -14.69
N ALA A 102 6.45 15.02 -15.48
CA ALA A 102 5.14 14.43 -15.28
C ALA A 102 5.19 12.90 -15.32
N SER A 103 6.03 12.33 -16.22
CA SER A 103 6.23 10.89 -16.32
C SER A 103 6.83 10.31 -15.04
N GLN A 104 7.81 10.98 -14.45
CA GLN A 104 8.42 10.54 -13.19
C GLN A 104 7.44 10.65 -12.03
N LEU A 105 6.65 11.71 -11.98
CA LEU A 105 5.62 11.84 -10.96
C LEU A 105 4.63 10.68 -11.03
N CYS A 106 4.17 10.31 -12.22
CA CYS A 106 3.28 9.17 -12.41
C CYS A 106 3.92 7.86 -11.92
N ARG A 107 5.21 7.65 -12.16
CA ARG A 107 5.93 6.47 -11.69
C ARG A 107 6.05 6.42 -10.17
N ILE A 108 6.32 7.56 -9.54
CA ILE A 108 6.38 7.66 -8.08
C ILE A 108 5.02 7.36 -7.46
N MET A 109 3.94 7.81 -8.11
CA MET A 109 2.57 7.64 -7.64
C MET A 109 1.98 6.26 -7.93
N ASP A 110 2.61 5.45 -8.77
CA ASP A 110 2.11 4.13 -9.13
C ASP A 110 2.32 3.13 -7.99
N PRO A 111 1.24 2.62 -7.35
CA PRO A 111 1.36 1.67 -6.25
C PRO A 111 2.01 0.33 -6.67
N HIS A 112 1.96 0.00 -7.96
CA HIS A 112 2.53 -1.24 -8.50
C HIS A 112 4.03 -1.11 -8.82
N ASN A 113 4.57 0.10 -8.80
CA ASN A 113 5.99 0.32 -9.04
C ASN A 113 6.77 0.07 -7.76
N VAL A 114 7.42 -1.09 -7.65
CA VAL A 114 8.23 -1.49 -6.50
C VAL A 114 9.69 -1.00 -6.59
N HIS A 115 10.07 -0.39 -7.71
CA HIS A 115 11.44 0.07 -7.96
C HIS A 115 11.65 1.57 -7.65
N LYS A 116 10.60 2.26 -7.24
CA LYS A 116 10.72 3.66 -6.86
C LYS A 116 11.49 3.83 -5.55
N SER A 117 12.09 5.00 -5.37
CA SER A 117 12.86 5.29 -4.16
C SER A 117 12.00 5.90 -3.07
N VAL A 118 12.40 5.65 -1.83
CA VAL A 118 11.82 6.33 -0.67
C VAL A 118 12.08 7.83 -0.73
N ASP A 119 13.25 8.23 -1.21
CA ASP A 119 13.63 9.65 -1.35
C ASP A 119 12.65 10.43 -2.22
N GLY A 120 12.25 9.86 -3.35
CA GLY A 120 11.27 10.50 -4.24
C GLY A 120 9.91 10.70 -3.57
N LEU A 121 9.46 9.71 -2.81
CA LEU A 121 8.20 9.80 -2.07
C LEU A 121 8.27 10.80 -0.92
N LEU A 122 9.38 10.83 -0.19
CA LEU A 122 9.57 11.79 0.90
C LEU A 122 9.58 13.23 0.36
N ALA A 123 10.26 13.46 -0.76
CA ALA A 123 10.28 14.77 -1.42
C ALA A 123 8.87 15.19 -1.86
N LEU A 124 8.10 14.27 -2.44
CA LEU A 124 6.72 14.54 -2.85
C LEU A 124 5.83 14.87 -1.65
N LEU A 125 5.94 14.11 -0.57
CA LEU A 125 5.17 14.35 0.65
C LEU A 125 5.50 15.71 1.25
N GLU A 126 6.76 16.13 1.25
CA GLU A 126 7.15 17.46 1.70
C GLU A 126 6.48 18.56 0.87
N VAL A 127 6.50 18.43 -0.45
CA VAL A 127 5.83 19.39 -1.35
C VAL A 127 4.33 19.44 -1.08
N LEU A 128 3.71 18.31 -0.70
CA LEU A 128 2.29 18.22 -0.38
C LEU A 128 1.96 18.68 1.05
N GLY A 129 2.95 19.05 1.85
CA GLY A 129 2.75 19.55 3.20
C GLY A 129 2.64 18.50 4.28
N TYR A 130 3.21 17.31 4.05
CA TYR A 130 3.20 16.21 5.01
C TYR A 130 4.53 16.13 5.77
N ASP A 131 4.45 15.85 7.06
CA ASP A 131 5.59 15.43 7.86
C ASP A 131 5.59 13.91 7.96
N VAL A 132 6.77 13.32 7.87
CA VAL A 132 6.93 11.86 7.98
C VAL A 132 7.73 11.55 9.24
N GLU A 133 7.15 10.72 10.10
CA GLU A 133 7.79 10.26 11.32
C GLU A 133 8.09 8.75 11.21
N VAL A 134 9.24 8.35 11.73
CA VAL A 134 9.64 6.95 11.79
C VAL A 134 9.80 6.56 13.26
N THR A 135 9.09 5.50 13.64
CA THR A 135 9.15 5.00 15.00
C THR A 135 9.73 3.57 15.00
N THR A 136 10.66 3.35 15.88
CA THR A 136 11.23 2.02 16.10
C THR A 136 11.00 1.57 17.53
N ARG A 137 10.85 0.27 17.72
CA ARG A 137 10.68 -0.32 19.05
C ARG A 137 11.40 -1.68 19.13
N PRO A 138 11.90 -2.07 20.28
CA PRO A 138 12.42 -3.43 20.46
C PRO A 138 11.31 -4.47 20.22
N LYS A 139 11.67 -5.60 19.65
CA LYS A 139 10.73 -6.71 19.53
C LYS A 139 10.45 -7.30 20.91
N ILE A 140 9.18 -7.60 21.14
CA ILE A 140 8.77 -8.38 22.31
C ILE A 140 8.99 -9.84 21.94
N THR A 141 9.87 -10.52 22.67
CA THR A 141 10.18 -11.95 22.49
C THR A 141 9.36 -12.81 23.44
#